data_589af411660785fc904cbb2e7dda9914
#
_entry.id   589af411660785fc904cbb2e7dda9914
#
_cell.length_a   1.000
_cell.length_b   1.000
_cell.length_c   1.000
_cell.angle_alpha   90.00
_cell.angle_beta   90.00
_cell.angle_gamma   90.00
#
_symmetry.space_group_name_H-M   'P 1'
#
loop_
_entity.id
_entity.type
_entity.pdbx_description
1 polymer ?
#
loop_
_entity_poly.entity_id
_entity_poly.type
_entity_poly.pdbx_seq_one_letter_code
_entity_poly.pdbx_strand_id
1 'polypeptide(L)'
;MKTVLNWKDSITGLLSGTNLDNVNNLNGCLERASRSLIQTVKCPEATGRQLYSIYDRIYDYPAPLSIFGGSLIDFRPQGINRSMNDYNYKLPIEQFDRTKAVLPNGYSLTFEWNKGVGIFRVSQRASKQGIVLDHLQDATGWTAGGNASGLATDNTVYYESPASLRFNLSAGGSQGTLTKTISSSDLTNYIGTGVVFIVVELPTASNFTSIGVKLGSDASNYYSMSNTTGFLGSWTSGEFLIIALDTATATKVGTPILTAMDYCQVFFNYDGTAQVNVRLGNIFIALPSLHEMIFASSAIFMASGQAPLSTITTVDDSILLSDSAYTLLEHFGALEVAFQISGGAATAMTQQEEKKLFDPINGLVSLYRADNPSQEIRTTGSWYDD
;
A
#
# COMPACT_ATOMS: atom_id res chain seq x y z
N MET A 1 18.75 -21.25 15.11
CA MET A 1 17.44 -20.82 14.57
C MET A 1 16.44 -21.90 14.90
N LYS A 2 15.32 -21.54 15.51
CA LYS A 2 14.30 -22.50 15.91
C LYS A 2 13.31 -22.73 14.77
N THR A 3 12.76 -23.93 14.65
CA THR A 3 11.83 -24.31 13.60
C THR A 3 10.42 -24.51 14.11
N VAL A 4 9.44 -24.59 13.24
CA VAL A 4 8.06 -24.95 13.58
C VAL A 4 8.00 -26.31 14.27
N LEU A 5 8.87 -27.26 13.89
CA LEU A 5 8.98 -28.56 14.57
C LEU A 5 9.42 -28.39 16.03
N ASN A 6 10.47 -27.60 16.28
CA ASN A 6 10.91 -27.35 17.66
C ASN A 6 9.81 -26.73 18.52
N TRP A 7 9.00 -25.82 17.96
CA TRP A 7 7.87 -25.25 18.66
C TRP A 7 6.82 -26.31 19.02
N LYS A 8 6.49 -27.22 18.08
CA LYS A 8 5.55 -28.32 18.34
C LYS A 8 6.02 -29.24 19.48
N ASP A 9 7.31 -29.55 19.47
CA ASP A 9 7.92 -30.36 20.54
C ASP A 9 7.85 -29.64 21.90
N SER A 10 8.14 -28.32 21.92
CA SER A 10 8.02 -27.50 23.13
C SER A 10 6.59 -27.48 23.68
N ILE A 11 5.58 -27.28 22.81
CA ILE A 11 4.17 -27.30 23.23
C ILE A 11 3.77 -28.65 23.82
N THR A 12 4.23 -29.74 23.20
CA THR A 12 4.00 -31.09 23.73
C THR A 12 4.58 -31.25 25.14
N GLY A 13 5.76 -30.67 25.38
CA GLY A 13 6.39 -30.65 26.71
C GLY A 13 5.64 -29.77 27.73
N LEU A 14 5.21 -28.58 27.34
CA LEU A 14 4.49 -27.64 28.20
C LEU A 14 3.10 -28.17 28.62
N LEU A 15 2.44 -28.89 27.72
CA LEU A 15 1.13 -29.50 27.95
C LEU A 15 1.24 -31.00 28.24
N SER A 16 2.30 -31.39 28.97
CA SER A 16 2.59 -32.80 29.29
C SER A 16 1.37 -33.52 29.90
N GLY A 17 1.06 -34.70 29.37
CA GLY A 17 -0.12 -35.46 29.72
C GLY A 17 -1.37 -35.15 28.91
N THR A 18 -1.32 -34.22 27.98
CA THR A 18 -2.43 -33.89 27.09
C THR A 18 -2.24 -34.58 25.75
N ASN A 19 -3.27 -35.24 25.24
CA ASN A 19 -3.24 -35.85 23.92
C ASN A 19 -3.45 -34.77 22.85
N LEU A 20 -2.37 -34.38 22.15
CA LEU A 20 -2.39 -33.40 21.07
C LEU A 20 -2.96 -33.96 19.74
N ASP A 21 -3.23 -35.28 19.65
CA ASP A 21 -3.81 -35.90 18.45
C ASP A 21 -5.22 -35.34 18.15
N ASN A 22 -5.88 -34.79 19.16
CA ASN A 22 -7.18 -34.13 19.00
C ASN A 22 -7.07 -32.66 18.52
N VAL A 23 -5.86 -32.13 18.35
CA VAL A 23 -5.65 -30.76 17.84
C VAL A 23 -5.55 -30.80 16.33
N ASN A 24 -6.66 -30.58 15.65
CA ASN A 24 -6.78 -30.71 14.20
C ASN A 24 -5.91 -29.73 13.39
N ASN A 25 -5.41 -28.65 14.00
CA ASN A 25 -4.65 -27.62 13.30
C ASN A 25 -3.61 -26.93 14.18
N LEU A 26 -2.51 -27.61 14.49
CA LEU A 26 -1.38 -27.05 15.24
C LEU A 26 -0.73 -25.83 14.53
N ASN A 27 -0.67 -25.86 13.20
CA ASN A 27 -0.15 -24.70 12.45
C ASN A 27 -1.05 -23.47 12.65
N GLY A 28 -2.36 -23.65 12.61
CA GLY A 28 -3.30 -22.57 12.91
C GLY A 28 -3.22 -22.04 14.35
N CYS A 29 -2.89 -22.90 15.31
CA CYS A 29 -2.60 -22.46 16.68
C CYS A 29 -1.33 -21.59 16.71
N LEU A 30 -0.26 -22.00 16.05
CA LEU A 30 0.99 -21.23 15.97
C LEU A 30 0.77 -19.89 15.27
N GLU A 31 0.01 -19.84 14.18
CA GLU A 31 -0.32 -18.59 13.51
C GLU A 31 -1.13 -17.64 14.40
N ARG A 32 -2.12 -18.14 15.15
CA ARG A 32 -2.88 -17.31 16.11
C ARG A 32 -2.00 -16.85 17.26
N ALA A 33 -1.18 -17.75 17.84
CA ALA A 33 -0.22 -17.41 18.88
C ALA A 33 0.77 -16.33 18.43
N SER A 34 1.27 -16.40 17.20
CA SER A 34 2.15 -15.39 16.65
C SER A 34 1.47 -14.03 16.49
N ARG A 35 0.21 -14.01 16.10
CA ARG A 35 -0.60 -12.78 16.06
C ARG A 35 -0.79 -12.19 17.44
N SER A 36 -1.17 -13.01 18.43
CA SER A 36 -1.33 -12.57 19.82
C SER A 36 -0.03 -12.02 20.40
N LEU A 37 1.11 -12.69 20.14
CA LEU A 37 2.43 -12.22 20.52
C LEU A 37 2.73 -10.83 19.95
N ILE A 38 2.62 -10.68 18.61
CA ILE A 38 2.92 -9.42 17.92
C ILE A 38 2.03 -8.28 18.40
N GLN A 39 0.73 -8.56 18.65
CA GLN A 39 -0.20 -7.56 19.18
C GLN A 39 0.14 -7.14 20.61
N THR A 40 0.60 -8.09 21.42
CA THR A 40 0.80 -7.88 22.86
C THR A 40 2.14 -7.21 23.16
N VAL A 41 3.24 -7.68 22.55
CA VAL A 41 4.60 -7.23 22.92
C VAL A 41 5.36 -6.48 21.86
N LYS A 42 4.82 -6.41 20.61
CA LYS A 42 5.44 -5.66 19.51
C LYS A 42 6.93 -5.99 19.32
N CYS A 43 7.25 -7.26 19.09
CA CYS A 43 8.61 -7.76 18.95
C CYS A 43 9.39 -7.00 17.87
N PRO A 44 10.67 -6.62 18.09
CA PRO A 44 11.50 -5.95 17.09
C PRO A 44 11.66 -6.77 15.82
N GLU A 45 11.79 -8.07 15.97
CA GLU A 45 11.96 -9.03 14.87
C GLU A 45 10.70 -9.12 13.98
N ALA A 46 9.53 -8.79 14.55
CA ALA A 46 8.27 -8.67 13.84
C ALA A 46 8.08 -7.26 13.24
N THR A 47 9.16 -6.49 13.04
CA THR A 47 9.11 -5.17 12.44
C THR A 47 9.46 -5.25 10.97
N GLY A 48 8.52 -4.90 10.10
CA GLY A 48 8.74 -4.75 8.67
C GLY A 48 9.13 -3.32 8.30
N ARG A 49 9.86 -3.17 7.19
CA ARG A 49 10.21 -1.88 6.60
C ARG A 49 9.95 -1.93 5.10
N GLN A 50 9.31 -0.90 4.59
CA GLN A 50 9.07 -0.74 3.16
C GLN A 50 9.29 0.70 2.72
N LEU A 51 9.94 0.86 1.56
CA LEU A 51 10.11 2.17 0.93
C LEU A 51 8.92 2.45 0.03
N TYR A 52 8.45 3.69 0.08
CA TYR A 52 7.40 4.21 -0.77
C TYR A 52 7.84 5.48 -1.48
N SER A 53 7.53 5.56 -2.77
CA SER A 53 7.56 6.80 -3.52
C SER A 53 6.22 7.49 -3.34
N ILE A 54 6.21 8.60 -2.63
CA ILE A 54 5.01 9.43 -2.41
C ILE A 54 4.99 10.53 -3.46
N TYR A 55 3.85 10.75 -4.09
CA TYR A 55 3.68 11.71 -5.18
C TYR A 55 2.67 12.79 -4.82
N ASP A 56 2.85 13.97 -5.38
CA ASP A 56 1.84 15.03 -5.29
C ASP A 56 0.51 14.55 -5.91
N ARG A 57 -0.63 14.89 -5.28
CA ARG A 57 -1.99 14.52 -5.70
C ARG A 57 -2.33 13.03 -5.65
N ILE A 58 -1.41 12.18 -5.23
CA ILE A 58 -1.70 10.77 -4.94
C ILE A 58 -1.88 10.61 -3.45
N TYR A 59 -3.05 10.15 -3.04
CA TYR A 59 -3.41 9.99 -1.63
C TYR A 59 -3.34 8.55 -1.17
N ASP A 60 -3.76 7.63 -2.01
CA ASP A 60 -3.93 6.22 -1.65
C ASP A 60 -2.78 5.39 -2.20
N TYR A 61 -2.20 4.56 -1.34
CA TYR A 61 -1.07 3.68 -1.63
C TYR A 61 -1.37 2.28 -1.13
N PRO A 62 -0.88 1.23 -1.81
CA PRO A 62 -1.04 -0.13 -1.32
C PRO A 62 -0.28 -0.31 -0.01
N ALA A 63 -0.94 -0.87 1.00
CA ALA A 63 -0.29 -1.24 2.25
C ALA A 63 0.61 -2.47 2.06
N PRO A 64 1.65 -2.66 2.89
CA PRO A 64 2.44 -3.88 2.86
C PRO A 64 1.58 -5.10 3.10
N LEU A 65 1.74 -6.15 2.29
CA LEU A 65 0.98 -7.41 2.44
C LEU A 65 1.17 -8.08 3.79
N SER A 66 2.33 -7.87 4.42
CA SER A 66 2.70 -8.44 5.70
C SER A 66 2.35 -7.57 6.90
N ILE A 67 1.72 -6.40 6.69
CA ILE A 67 1.34 -5.52 7.80
C ILE A 67 0.26 -6.19 8.65
N PHE A 68 0.46 -6.14 9.97
CA PHE A 68 -0.44 -6.78 10.91
C PHE A 68 -1.45 -5.78 11.47
N GLY A 69 -2.75 -6.03 11.21
CA GLY A 69 -3.87 -5.41 11.92
C GLY A 69 -3.84 -3.87 12.06
N GLY A 70 -3.24 -3.12 11.13
CA GLY A 70 -3.15 -1.67 11.23
C GLY A 70 -2.03 -1.18 12.16
N SER A 71 -1.08 -2.03 12.51
CA SER A 71 0.04 -1.71 13.41
C SER A 71 1.15 -0.95 12.68
N LEU A 72 0.83 0.23 12.15
CA LEU A 72 1.82 1.16 11.66
C LEU A 72 2.60 1.76 12.85
N ILE A 73 3.94 1.70 12.75
CA ILE A 73 4.84 2.18 13.80
C ILE A 73 5.33 3.59 13.48
N ASP A 74 5.76 3.80 12.23
CA ASP A 74 6.34 5.05 11.79
C ASP A 74 6.21 5.21 10.28
N PHE A 75 6.11 6.45 9.82
CA PHE A 75 6.19 6.82 8.42
C PHE A 75 6.97 8.11 8.28
N ARG A 76 8.10 8.08 7.59
CA ARG A 76 9.05 9.20 7.58
C ARG A 76 9.73 9.39 6.23
N PRO A 77 10.12 10.60 5.85
CA PRO A 77 10.95 10.85 4.69
C PRO A 77 12.28 10.10 4.79
N GLN A 78 12.75 9.53 3.67
CA GLN A 78 14.06 8.90 3.59
C GLN A 78 15.17 9.95 3.45
N GLY A 79 16.34 9.69 4.04
CA GLY A 79 17.56 10.51 3.80
C GLY A 79 17.74 11.70 4.71
N ILE A 80 16.85 11.98 5.63
CA ILE A 80 17.10 12.97 6.68
C ILE A 80 18.04 12.33 7.69
N ASN A 81 19.19 12.99 7.93
CA ASN A 81 20.24 12.53 8.84
C ASN A 81 19.64 12.30 10.24
N ARG A 82 19.63 11.05 10.68
CA ARG A 82 18.80 10.55 11.77
C ARG A 82 19.49 10.78 13.11
N SER A 83 19.39 11.98 13.64
CA SER A 83 19.44 12.12 15.09
C SER A 83 18.19 11.46 15.65
N MET A 84 18.31 10.53 16.60
CA MET A 84 17.17 9.87 17.25
C MET A 84 16.21 10.86 17.94
N ASN A 85 16.56 12.14 18.00
CA ASN A 85 15.81 13.22 18.63
C ASN A 85 15.02 14.09 17.64
N ASP A 86 15.06 13.82 16.33
CA ASP A 86 14.32 14.60 15.35
C ASP A 86 12.86 14.12 15.22
N TYR A 87 12.09 14.35 16.28
CA TYR A 87 10.63 14.11 16.31
C TYR A 87 9.86 14.96 15.28
N ASN A 88 10.49 15.99 14.71
CA ASN A 88 9.84 16.97 13.82
C ASN A 88 9.53 16.45 12.42
N TYR A 89 9.98 15.25 12.06
CA TYR A 89 9.81 14.68 10.72
C TYR A 89 8.90 13.44 10.66
N LYS A 90 8.37 12.99 11.79
CA LYS A 90 7.39 11.93 11.81
C LYS A 90 6.05 12.47 11.36
N LEU A 91 5.46 11.85 10.34
CA LEU A 91 4.08 12.13 10.00
C LEU A 91 3.18 11.60 11.12
N PRO A 92 2.27 12.41 11.68
CA PRO A 92 1.31 11.92 12.65
C PRO A 92 0.46 10.82 12.01
N ILE A 93 0.27 9.73 12.74
CA ILE A 93 -0.54 8.58 12.32
C ILE A 93 -1.92 8.79 12.93
N GLU A 94 -2.91 9.03 12.08
CA GLU A 94 -4.31 9.12 12.49
C GLU A 94 -5.09 7.92 11.95
N GLN A 95 -6.04 7.45 12.72
CA GLN A 95 -6.99 6.45 12.24
C GLN A 95 -7.95 7.13 11.25
N PHE A 96 -8.16 6.52 10.08
CA PHE A 96 -9.08 7.04 9.08
C PHE A 96 -10.50 7.11 9.66
N ASP A 97 -11.06 8.32 9.70
CA ASP A 97 -12.45 8.57 10.08
C ASP A 97 -13.22 8.98 8.82
N ARG A 98 -14.04 8.07 8.32
CA ARG A 98 -14.88 8.29 7.13
C ARG A 98 -15.88 9.43 7.28
N THR A 99 -16.15 9.84 8.51
CA THR A 99 -17.07 10.96 8.78
C THR A 99 -16.39 12.32 8.62
N LYS A 100 -15.07 12.36 8.60
CA LYS A 100 -14.31 13.60 8.38
C LYS A 100 -14.09 13.81 6.89
N ALA A 101 -14.90 14.66 6.29
CA ALA A 101 -14.80 15.04 4.88
C ALA A 101 -13.53 15.86 4.53
N VAL A 102 -12.77 16.33 5.51
CA VAL A 102 -11.57 17.14 5.35
C VAL A 102 -10.45 16.51 6.17
N LEU A 103 -9.35 16.16 5.51
CA LEU A 103 -8.12 15.77 6.20
C LEU A 103 -7.64 16.94 7.05
N PRO A 104 -7.23 16.73 8.31
CA PRO A 104 -6.72 17.79 9.16
C PRO A 104 -5.53 18.51 8.50
N ASN A 105 -5.34 19.78 8.82
CA ASN A 105 -4.31 20.65 8.25
C ASN A 105 -2.87 20.25 8.61
N GLY A 106 -2.56 18.98 8.64
CA GLY A 106 -1.26 18.42 9.02
C GLY A 106 -0.74 17.37 8.04
N TYR A 107 0.48 16.94 8.25
CA TYR A 107 1.09 15.76 7.63
C TYR A 107 0.54 14.52 8.33
N SER A 108 -0.73 14.18 8.15
CA SER A 108 -1.31 12.99 8.77
C SER A 108 -1.32 11.83 7.78
N LEU A 109 -0.83 10.70 8.23
CA LEU A 109 -1.00 9.43 7.57
C LEU A 109 -2.29 8.82 8.10
N THR A 110 -3.29 8.68 7.24
CA THR A 110 -4.51 7.96 7.60
C THR A 110 -4.45 6.55 7.07
N PHE A 111 -4.77 5.61 7.93
CA PHE A 111 -4.67 4.19 7.63
C PHE A 111 -6.07 3.58 7.59
N GLU A 112 -6.51 3.16 6.42
CA GLU A 112 -7.78 2.46 6.28
C GLU A 112 -7.55 0.97 5.99
N TRP A 113 -7.97 0.10 6.90
CA TRP A 113 -8.15 -1.32 6.64
C TRP A 113 -9.55 -1.56 6.09
N ASN A 114 -9.70 -1.70 4.80
CA ASN A 114 -10.96 -2.11 4.23
C ASN A 114 -10.83 -3.53 3.65
N LYS A 115 -11.39 -4.50 4.40
CA LYS A 115 -11.80 -5.84 3.95
C LYS A 115 -10.95 -6.48 2.82
N GLY A 116 -9.65 -6.63 3.02
CA GLY A 116 -8.78 -7.34 2.09
C GLY A 116 -8.09 -6.48 1.03
N VAL A 117 -8.41 -5.19 0.94
CA VAL A 117 -7.66 -4.22 0.15
C VAL A 117 -6.93 -3.33 1.13
N GLY A 118 -5.69 -3.70 1.46
CA GLY A 118 -4.85 -2.89 2.32
C GLY A 118 -4.41 -1.63 1.58
N ILE A 119 -5.02 -0.49 1.85
CA ILE A 119 -4.56 0.82 1.38
C ILE A 119 -4.22 1.67 2.59
N PHE A 120 -3.19 2.51 2.46
CA PHE A 120 -2.98 3.62 3.37
C PHE A 120 -3.10 4.94 2.62
N ARG A 121 -3.51 5.97 3.32
CA ARG A 121 -3.73 7.30 2.76
C ARG A 121 -2.73 8.30 3.34
N VAL A 122 -2.12 9.12 2.48
CA VAL A 122 -1.17 10.18 2.83
C VAL A 122 -1.80 11.53 2.55
N SER A 123 -1.66 12.50 3.47
CA SER A 123 -2.18 13.84 3.26
C SER A 123 -1.43 14.60 2.15
N GLN A 124 -2.10 15.55 1.50
CA GLN A 124 -1.60 16.34 0.35
C GLN A 124 -0.26 17.03 0.55
N ARG A 125 0.18 17.24 1.79
CA ARG A 125 1.39 18.02 2.09
C ARG A 125 2.67 17.20 2.06
N ALA A 126 2.58 15.88 1.87
CA ALA A 126 3.74 14.98 1.87
C ALA A 126 4.67 15.19 0.66
N SER A 127 4.14 15.68 -0.46
CA SER A 127 4.93 16.09 -1.63
C SER A 127 4.27 17.27 -2.32
N LYS A 128 5.07 18.26 -2.76
CA LYS A 128 4.60 19.43 -3.53
C LYS A 128 5.27 19.52 -4.90
N GLN A 129 5.89 18.45 -5.36
CA GLN A 129 6.67 18.43 -6.59
C GLN A 129 5.87 17.81 -7.73
N GLY A 130 4.76 18.47 -8.10
CA GLY A 130 3.91 18.05 -9.20
C GLY A 130 3.47 19.24 -10.07
N ILE A 131 3.25 18.97 -11.37
CA ILE A 131 2.72 19.89 -12.35
C ILE A 131 1.47 19.27 -12.96
N VAL A 132 0.33 19.98 -12.90
CA VAL A 132 -0.86 19.60 -13.65
C VAL A 132 -0.66 19.97 -15.10
N LEU A 133 -0.72 19.00 -15.98
CA LEU A 133 -0.59 19.19 -17.43
C LEU A 133 -1.94 19.62 -18.04
N ASP A 134 -3.02 18.97 -17.60
CA ASP A 134 -4.40 19.37 -17.95
C ASP A 134 -5.39 18.80 -16.92
N HIS A 135 -6.36 19.62 -16.51
CA HIS A 135 -7.43 19.20 -15.60
C HIS A 135 -8.51 18.34 -16.26
N LEU A 136 -8.54 18.32 -17.62
CA LEU A 136 -9.52 17.57 -18.40
C LEU A 136 -10.99 17.87 -18.07
N GLN A 137 -11.27 19.09 -17.64
CA GLN A 137 -12.61 19.55 -17.27
C GLN A 137 -13.38 20.17 -18.44
N ASP A 138 -12.70 20.40 -19.59
CA ASP A 138 -13.27 20.98 -20.80
C ASP A 138 -12.73 20.27 -22.04
N ALA A 139 -13.61 19.94 -22.96
CA ALA A 139 -13.26 19.32 -24.25
C ALA A 139 -12.59 20.31 -25.22
N THR A 140 -12.60 21.62 -24.94
CA THR A 140 -12.02 22.65 -25.79
C THR A 140 -10.52 22.42 -26.00
N GLY A 141 -10.11 22.45 -27.26
CA GLY A 141 -8.73 22.22 -27.67
C GLY A 141 -8.30 20.76 -27.75
N TRP A 142 -9.07 19.84 -27.22
CA TRP A 142 -8.86 18.41 -27.41
C TRP A 142 -9.43 17.93 -28.75
N THR A 143 -8.70 17.07 -29.44
CA THR A 143 -9.11 16.46 -30.70
C THR A 143 -9.06 14.95 -30.60
N ALA A 144 -10.18 14.31 -30.95
CA ALA A 144 -10.26 12.85 -31.05
C ALA A 144 -9.61 12.35 -32.35
N GLY A 145 -8.85 11.27 -32.27
CA GLY A 145 -8.17 10.65 -33.42
C GLY A 145 -8.15 9.12 -33.31
N GLY A 146 -7.67 8.46 -34.36
CA GLY A 146 -7.76 7.01 -34.45
C GLY A 146 -9.21 6.55 -34.40
N ASN A 147 -9.50 5.64 -33.49
CA ASN A 147 -10.87 5.10 -33.29
C ASN A 147 -11.67 5.82 -32.18
N ALA A 148 -11.14 6.94 -31.65
CA ALA A 148 -11.87 7.76 -30.68
C ALA A 148 -12.85 8.70 -31.38
N SER A 149 -14.04 8.90 -30.79
CA SER A 149 -15.12 9.74 -31.32
C SER A 149 -16.03 10.25 -30.19
N GLY A 150 -16.92 11.18 -30.51
CA GLY A 150 -17.93 11.66 -29.54
C GLY A 150 -17.34 12.38 -28.33
N LEU A 151 -16.19 13.05 -28.51
CA LEU A 151 -15.52 13.82 -27.47
C LEU A 151 -16.42 14.95 -26.96
N ALA A 152 -16.66 15.00 -25.68
CA ALA A 152 -17.50 15.99 -25.00
C ALA A 152 -17.08 16.19 -23.55
N THR A 153 -17.48 17.31 -22.97
CA THR A 153 -17.43 17.56 -21.53
C THR A 153 -18.56 16.82 -20.82
N ASP A 154 -18.23 16.08 -19.74
CA ASP A 154 -19.23 15.40 -18.89
C ASP A 154 -19.29 16.07 -17.52
N ASN A 155 -20.39 16.77 -17.25
CA ASN A 155 -20.64 17.47 -15.99
C ASN A 155 -21.36 16.59 -14.95
N THR A 156 -21.63 15.32 -15.25
CA THR A 156 -22.38 14.41 -14.38
C THR A 156 -21.51 13.41 -13.67
N VAL A 157 -20.46 12.95 -14.33
CA VAL A 157 -19.49 11.98 -13.77
C VAL A 157 -18.08 12.55 -13.95
N TYR A 158 -17.42 12.85 -12.86
CA TYR A 158 -16.10 13.49 -12.86
C TYR A 158 -15.27 13.06 -11.65
N TYR A 159 -13.94 13.08 -11.82
CA TYR A 159 -12.96 12.85 -10.75
C TYR A 159 -12.73 14.11 -9.92
N GLU A 160 -12.48 15.24 -10.60
CA GLU A 160 -12.38 16.57 -10.00
C GLU A 160 -13.51 17.46 -10.53
N SER A 161 -14.22 18.14 -9.62
CA SER A 161 -15.27 19.11 -9.99
C SER A 161 -14.70 20.23 -10.88
N PRO A 162 -15.43 20.70 -11.91
CA PRO A 162 -16.85 20.44 -12.14
C PRO A 162 -17.14 19.41 -13.24
N ALA A 163 -16.15 18.82 -13.91
CA ALA A 163 -16.39 17.98 -15.08
C ALA A 163 -15.23 17.01 -15.38
N SER A 164 -15.44 16.10 -16.33
CA SER A 164 -14.42 15.25 -16.97
C SER A 164 -14.56 15.29 -18.49
N LEU A 165 -13.56 14.82 -19.22
CA LEU A 165 -13.69 14.51 -20.65
C LEU A 165 -14.34 13.15 -20.82
N ARG A 166 -15.27 13.06 -21.76
CA ARG A 166 -15.93 11.82 -22.19
C ARG A 166 -15.77 11.60 -23.67
N PHE A 167 -15.54 10.34 -24.09
CA PHE A 167 -15.44 9.94 -25.49
C PHE A 167 -15.81 8.46 -25.65
N ASN A 168 -15.89 8.01 -26.91
CA ASN A 168 -16.20 6.63 -27.27
C ASN A 168 -15.06 6.03 -28.10
N LEU A 169 -14.91 4.71 -28.08
CA LEU A 169 -14.03 3.94 -28.94
C LEU A 169 -14.89 3.07 -29.87
N SER A 170 -14.61 3.12 -31.17
CA SER A 170 -15.37 2.41 -32.20
C SER A 170 -15.04 0.92 -32.23
N ALA A 171 -16.01 0.09 -32.63
CA ALA A 171 -15.77 -1.33 -32.87
C ALA A 171 -14.76 -1.57 -34.02
N GLY A 172 -14.01 -2.67 -33.93
CA GLY A 172 -13.06 -3.12 -34.96
C GLY A 172 -11.76 -2.33 -35.01
N GLY A 173 -11.58 -1.36 -34.09
CA GLY A 173 -10.34 -0.59 -33.97
C GLY A 173 -9.35 -1.21 -32.97
N SER A 174 -8.13 -0.70 -32.94
CA SER A 174 -7.11 -1.13 -31.98
C SER A 174 -6.59 0.00 -31.09
N GLN A 175 -6.75 1.26 -31.52
CA GLN A 175 -6.26 2.42 -30.78
C GLN A 175 -7.15 3.65 -30.98
N GLY A 176 -7.54 4.29 -29.88
CA GLY A 176 -8.10 5.64 -29.87
C GLY A 176 -7.14 6.64 -29.26
N THR A 177 -7.17 7.88 -29.73
CA THR A 177 -6.28 8.94 -29.25
C THR A 177 -7.04 10.24 -28.96
N LEU A 178 -6.57 10.98 -27.96
CA LEU A 178 -6.99 12.35 -27.69
C LEU A 178 -5.74 13.23 -27.68
N THR A 179 -5.74 14.31 -28.45
CA THR A 179 -4.57 15.17 -28.63
C THR A 179 -4.92 16.62 -28.31
N LYS A 180 -4.02 17.31 -27.62
CA LYS A 180 -4.13 18.75 -27.29
C LYS A 180 -2.76 19.40 -27.26
N THR A 181 -2.69 20.67 -27.67
CA THR A 181 -1.61 21.56 -27.28
C THR A 181 -1.94 22.12 -25.89
N ILE A 182 -1.17 21.70 -24.90
CA ILE A 182 -1.32 22.13 -23.50
C ILE A 182 -0.48 23.39 -23.23
N SER A 183 -0.60 23.96 -22.03
CA SER A 183 0.30 25.04 -21.60
C SER A 183 1.75 24.55 -21.57
N SER A 184 2.64 25.30 -22.20
CA SER A 184 4.06 24.95 -22.24
C SER A 184 4.65 24.84 -20.84
N SER A 185 5.34 23.74 -20.58
CA SER A 185 5.93 23.45 -19.28
C SER A 185 7.39 23.00 -19.42
N ASP A 186 8.22 23.41 -18.47
CA ASP A 186 9.58 22.87 -18.33
C ASP A 186 9.55 21.55 -17.58
N LEU A 187 9.77 20.46 -18.30
CA LEU A 187 9.78 19.10 -17.75
C LEU A 187 11.20 18.51 -17.62
N THR A 188 12.25 19.36 -17.70
CA THR A 188 13.66 18.94 -17.62
C THR A 188 13.95 18.07 -16.39
N ASN A 189 13.39 18.44 -15.24
CA ASN A 189 13.61 17.70 -13.98
C ASN A 189 12.67 16.50 -13.81
N TYR A 190 11.69 16.33 -14.68
CA TYR A 190 10.66 15.29 -14.54
C TYR A 190 10.90 14.10 -15.47
N ILE A 191 11.38 14.35 -16.69
CA ILE A 191 11.66 13.29 -17.64
C ILE A 191 12.90 12.50 -17.20
N GLY A 192 12.72 11.19 -17.05
CA GLY A 192 13.74 10.26 -16.56
C GLY A 192 13.70 10.01 -15.04
N THR A 193 12.95 10.80 -14.27
CA THR A 193 12.88 10.68 -12.79
C THR A 193 11.46 10.76 -12.24
N GLY A 194 10.55 11.40 -12.95
CA GLY A 194 9.16 11.59 -12.54
C GLY A 194 8.24 10.50 -13.07
N VAL A 195 6.99 10.58 -12.66
CA VAL A 195 5.89 9.72 -13.10
C VAL A 195 4.75 10.58 -13.61
N VAL A 196 4.23 10.27 -14.79
CA VAL A 196 3.00 10.86 -15.32
C VAL A 196 1.83 10.04 -14.82
N PHE A 197 0.83 10.71 -14.29
CA PHE A 197 -0.40 10.11 -13.84
C PHE A 197 -1.56 10.53 -14.73
N ILE A 198 -2.38 9.56 -15.13
CA ILE A 198 -3.62 9.77 -15.87
C ILE A 198 -4.75 9.21 -15.01
N VAL A 199 -5.77 10.02 -14.76
CA VAL A 199 -6.99 9.59 -14.09
C VAL A 199 -8.02 9.23 -15.13
N VAL A 200 -8.50 7.99 -15.13
CA VAL A 200 -9.38 7.45 -16.17
C VAL A 200 -10.48 6.57 -15.57
N GLU A 201 -11.68 6.62 -16.15
CA GLU A 201 -12.75 5.65 -15.93
C GLU A 201 -12.94 4.82 -17.19
N LEU A 202 -12.86 3.49 -17.01
CA LEU A 202 -13.00 2.50 -18.07
C LEU A 202 -14.35 1.80 -17.95
N PRO A 203 -15.23 1.87 -18.96
CA PRO A 203 -16.54 1.19 -18.90
C PRO A 203 -16.41 -0.32 -18.74
N THR A 204 -15.49 -0.94 -19.49
CA THR A 204 -15.14 -2.36 -19.40
C THR A 204 -13.62 -2.50 -19.43
N ALA A 205 -13.01 -2.58 -18.28
CA ALA A 205 -11.54 -2.54 -18.12
C ALA A 205 -10.82 -3.68 -18.85
N SER A 206 -11.42 -4.89 -18.91
CA SER A 206 -10.85 -6.06 -19.59
C SER A 206 -10.63 -5.90 -21.10
N ASN A 207 -11.31 -4.93 -21.73
CA ASN A 207 -11.19 -4.70 -23.17
C ASN A 207 -9.99 -3.80 -23.52
N PHE A 208 -9.36 -3.19 -22.52
CA PHE A 208 -8.18 -2.35 -22.72
C PHE A 208 -6.89 -3.17 -22.54
N THR A 209 -5.94 -2.99 -23.45
CA THR A 209 -4.66 -3.67 -23.41
C THR A 209 -3.54 -2.80 -22.88
N SER A 210 -3.56 -1.48 -23.14
CA SER A 210 -2.68 -0.50 -22.51
C SER A 210 -3.24 0.91 -22.63
N ILE A 211 -2.86 1.77 -21.71
CA ILE A 211 -3.17 3.20 -21.72
C ILE A 211 -1.86 3.95 -21.57
N GLY A 212 -1.69 5.01 -22.35
CA GLY A 212 -0.45 5.76 -22.32
C GLY A 212 -0.58 7.21 -22.74
N VAL A 213 0.56 7.91 -22.68
CA VAL A 213 0.67 9.30 -23.07
C VAL A 213 1.90 9.53 -23.94
N LYS A 214 1.79 10.48 -24.85
CA LYS A 214 2.93 11.11 -25.53
C LYS A 214 3.00 12.55 -25.03
N LEU A 215 4.13 12.93 -24.49
CA LEU A 215 4.43 14.31 -24.07
C LEU A 215 5.62 14.83 -24.87
N GLY A 216 5.50 15.99 -25.46
CA GLY A 216 6.52 16.51 -26.35
C GLY A 216 6.44 18.00 -26.63
N SER A 217 7.32 18.47 -27.51
CA SER A 217 7.24 19.80 -28.08
C SER A 217 6.38 19.86 -29.37
N ASP A 218 6.12 18.70 -29.98
CA ASP A 218 5.23 18.54 -31.15
C ASP A 218 4.96 17.05 -31.44
N ALA A 219 4.15 16.77 -32.48
CA ALA A 219 3.75 15.42 -32.89
C ALA A 219 4.89 14.53 -33.40
N SER A 220 6.07 15.09 -33.69
CA SER A 220 7.26 14.37 -34.18
C SER A 220 8.36 14.27 -33.13
N ASN A 221 8.27 15.06 -32.06
CA ASN A 221 9.29 15.20 -31.01
C ASN A 221 8.65 15.01 -29.64
N TYR A 222 8.62 13.77 -29.13
CA TYR A 222 7.93 13.42 -27.89
C TYR A 222 8.57 12.25 -27.14
N TYR A 223 8.18 12.07 -25.91
CA TYR A 223 8.37 10.86 -25.11
C TYR A 223 7.04 10.10 -25.04
N SER A 224 7.08 8.79 -25.33
CA SER A 224 5.92 7.91 -25.26
C SER A 224 6.06 6.90 -24.15
N MET A 225 5.03 6.77 -23.33
CA MET A 225 4.98 5.83 -22.22
C MET A 225 3.58 5.23 -22.09
N SER A 226 3.49 3.97 -21.64
CA SER A 226 2.20 3.29 -21.42
C SER A 226 2.30 2.26 -20.32
N ASN A 227 1.15 1.90 -19.74
CA ASN A 227 1.04 0.86 -18.75
C ASN A 227 -0.19 -0.02 -19.02
N THR A 228 -0.15 -1.24 -18.47
CA THR A 228 -1.20 -2.27 -18.54
C THR A 228 -1.91 -2.48 -17.20
N THR A 229 -1.51 -1.75 -16.16
CA THR A 229 -2.06 -1.84 -14.79
C THR A 229 -2.34 -0.46 -14.22
N GLY A 230 -3.22 -0.38 -13.23
CA GLY A 230 -3.43 0.82 -12.43
C GLY A 230 -2.36 1.00 -11.34
N PHE A 231 -2.30 2.17 -10.76
CA PHE A 231 -1.37 2.49 -9.67
C PHE A 231 -1.60 1.62 -8.41
N LEU A 232 -2.85 1.27 -8.13
CA LEU A 232 -3.23 0.41 -7.00
C LEU A 232 -3.39 -1.07 -7.37
N GLY A 233 -3.09 -1.47 -8.62
CA GLY A 233 -3.22 -2.85 -9.07
C GLY A 233 -3.98 -3.00 -10.38
N SER A 234 -4.77 -4.07 -10.53
CA SER A 234 -5.56 -4.33 -11.74
C SER A 234 -6.58 -3.23 -12.02
N TRP A 235 -6.88 -3.02 -13.28
CA TRP A 235 -7.91 -2.08 -13.68
C TRP A 235 -9.31 -2.57 -13.26
N THR A 236 -10.12 -1.62 -12.79
CA THR A 236 -11.53 -1.83 -12.44
C THR A 236 -12.44 -1.13 -13.45
N SER A 237 -13.64 -1.69 -13.68
CA SER A 237 -14.63 -1.11 -14.59
C SER A 237 -15.58 -0.18 -13.83
N GLY A 238 -15.94 0.95 -14.46
CA GLY A 238 -16.96 1.87 -13.96
C GLY A 238 -16.55 2.75 -12.78
N GLU A 239 -15.26 2.79 -12.46
CA GLU A 239 -14.70 3.66 -11.41
C GLU A 239 -13.47 4.41 -11.94
N PHE A 240 -13.22 5.61 -11.41
CA PHE A 240 -11.99 6.32 -11.71
C PHE A 240 -10.80 5.61 -11.07
N LEU A 241 -9.82 5.32 -11.90
CA LEU A 241 -8.54 4.73 -11.50
C LEU A 241 -7.38 5.61 -11.97
N ILE A 242 -6.24 5.44 -11.33
CA ILE A 242 -5.02 6.19 -11.64
C ILE A 242 -4.07 5.25 -12.38
N ILE A 243 -3.60 5.68 -13.55
CA ILE A 243 -2.55 5.02 -14.31
C ILE A 243 -1.24 5.76 -14.06
N ALA A 244 -0.22 5.06 -13.60
CA ALA A 244 1.12 5.60 -13.40
C ALA A 244 2.03 5.22 -14.57
N LEU A 245 2.67 6.20 -15.18
CA LEU A 245 3.54 6.06 -16.34
C LEU A 245 4.93 6.58 -15.98
N ASP A 246 5.87 5.67 -15.82
CA ASP A 246 7.25 6.00 -15.44
C ASP A 246 7.98 6.64 -16.60
N THR A 247 8.45 7.88 -16.40
CA THR A 247 9.20 8.61 -17.43
C THR A 247 10.59 8.05 -17.69
N ALA A 248 11.16 7.27 -16.76
CA ALA A 248 12.44 6.60 -16.95
C ALA A 248 12.37 5.50 -18.01
N THR A 249 11.17 4.91 -18.23
CA THR A 249 10.94 3.88 -19.26
C THR A 249 10.39 4.45 -20.56
N ALA A 250 10.26 5.77 -20.67
CA ALA A 250 9.68 6.43 -21.84
C ALA A 250 10.53 6.25 -23.09
N THR A 251 9.89 5.90 -24.20
CA THR A 251 10.53 5.86 -25.51
C THR A 251 10.61 7.26 -26.10
N LYS A 252 11.82 7.74 -26.34
CA LYS A 252 12.07 9.03 -26.98
C LYS A 252 11.91 8.93 -28.51
N VAL A 253 11.14 9.84 -29.09
CA VAL A 253 10.98 10.01 -30.55
C VAL A 253 11.41 11.42 -30.91
N GLY A 254 12.28 11.54 -31.93
CA GLY A 254 12.83 12.83 -32.37
C GLY A 254 13.71 13.51 -31.30
N THR A 255 13.62 14.83 -31.24
CA THR A 255 14.38 15.68 -30.32
C THR A 255 13.45 16.61 -29.52
N PRO A 256 12.71 16.11 -28.54
CA PRO A 256 11.80 16.92 -27.73
C PRO A 256 12.55 18.02 -26.96
N ILE A 257 11.99 19.22 -26.93
CA ILE A 257 12.52 20.36 -26.19
C ILE A 257 11.96 20.34 -24.77
N LEU A 258 12.74 19.84 -23.81
CA LEU A 258 12.26 19.62 -22.42
C LEU A 258 11.81 20.89 -21.71
N THR A 259 12.37 22.06 -22.06
CA THR A 259 12.02 23.36 -21.48
C THR A 259 10.74 23.96 -22.07
N ALA A 260 10.16 23.32 -23.10
CA ALA A 260 8.98 23.83 -23.80
C ALA A 260 8.09 22.66 -24.27
N MET A 261 7.65 21.84 -23.32
CA MET A 261 6.77 20.71 -23.60
C MET A 261 5.32 21.18 -23.59
N ASP A 262 4.67 21.19 -24.75
CA ASP A 262 3.29 21.64 -24.93
C ASP A 262 2.40 20.66 -25.71
N TYR A 263 2.98 19.59 -26.25
CA TYR A 263 2.24 18.53 -26.94
C TYR A 263 1.85 17.42 -25.96
N CYS A 264 0.55 17.12 -25.90
CA CYS A 264 0.01 16.02 -25.12
C CYS A 264 -0.94 15.17 -25.98
N GLN A 265 -0.66 13.87 -26.05
CA GLN A 265 -1.57 12.91 -26.67
C GLN A 265 -1.77 11.73 -25.72
N VAL A 266 -3.00 11.52 -25.26
CA VAL A 266 -3.40 10.28 -24.54
C VAL A 266 -3.83 9.25 -25.56
N PHE A 267 -3.41 8.00 -25.40
CA PHE A 267 -3.81 6.91 -26.27
C PHE A 267 -4.29 5.70 -25.47
N PHE A 268 -5.26 5.00 -26.05
CA PHE A 268 -5.92 3.84 -25.52
C PHE A 268 -5.81 2.69 -26.49
N ASN A 269 -5.05 1.67 -26.17
CA ASN A 269 -5.02 0.43 -26.93
C ASN A 269 -6.08 -0.52 -26.35
N TYR A 270 -6.89 -1.12 -27.22
CA TYR A 270 -8.00 -1.98 -26.82
C TYR A 270 -8.20 -3.13 -27.83
N ASP A 271 -9.01 -4.11 -27.47
CA ASP A 271 -9.22 -5.36 -28.22
C ASP A 271 -10.15 -5.24 -29.44
N GLY A 272 -10.63 -4.03 -29.74
CA GLY A 272 -11.57 -3.76 -30.82
C GLY A 272 -13.05 -3.83 -30.41
N THR A 273 -13.35 -4.12 -29.17
CA THR A 273 -14.71 -4.04 -28.63
C THR A 273 -15.07 -2.58 -28.38
N ALA A 274 -16.20 -2.14 -28.94
CA ALA A 274 -16.66 -0.75 -28.76
C ALA A 274 -16.79 -0.39 -27.28
N GLN A 275 -16.32 0.80 -26.93
CA GLN A 275 -16.43 1.36 -25.58
C GLN A 275 -17.21 2.68 -25.63
N VAL A 276 -18.17 2.82 -24.77
CA VAL A 276 -19.01 4.03 -24.68
C VAL A 276 -18.75 4.69 -23.33
N ASN A 277 -18.58 6.03 -23.37
CA ASN A 277 -18.33 6.83 -22.17
C ASN A 277 -17.03 6.48 -21.43
N VAL A 278 -15.91 6.31 -22.14
CA VAL A 278 -14.59 6.37 -21.53
C VAL A 278 -14.38 7.80 -21.01
N ARG A 279 -13.93 7.97 -19.77
CA ARG A 279 -13.73 9.30 -19.17
C ARG A 279 -12.29 9.52 -18.73
N LEU A 280 -11.86 10.77 -18.84
CA LEU A 280 -10.57 11.26 -18.35
C LEU A 280 -10.81 12.39 -17.35
N GLY A 281 -10.17 12.30 -16.17
CA GLY A 281 -10.39 13.25 -15.07
C GLY A 281 -9.22 14.19 -14.80
N ASN A 282 -8.00 13.83 -15.10
CA ASN A 282 -6.81 14.67 -14.87
C ASN A 282 -5.57 14.06 -15.51
N ILE A 283 -4.59 14.90 -15.91
CA ILE A 283 -3.23 14.49 -16.27
C ILE A 283 -2.25 15.37 -15.52
N PHE A 284 -1.34 14.78 -14.78
CA PHE A 284 -0.28 15.49 -14.07
C PHE A 284 1.01 14.68 -14.05
N ILE A 285 2.13 15.36 -13.81
CA ILE A 285 3.44 14.73 -13.62
C ILE A 285 3.96 15.10 -12.25
N ALA A 286 4.57 14.16 -11.54
CA ALA A 286 5.11 14.38 -10.22
C ALA A 286 6.44 13.69 -10.02
N LEU A 287 7.29 14.28 -9.16
CA LEU A 287 8.52 13.66 -8.69
C LEU A 287 8.26 12.79 -7.46
N PRO A 288 8.95 11.65 -7.32
CA PRO A 288 8.84 10.82 -6.14
C PRO A 288 9.50 11.50 -4.92
N SER A 289 8.80 11.48 -3.79
CA SER A 289 9.37 11.76 -2.48
C SER A 289 9.48 10.45 -1.72
N LEU A 290 10.69 9.98 -1.47
CA LEU A 290 10.93 8.69 -0.84
C LEU A 290 10.63 8.73 0.65
N HIS A 291 9.78 7.82 1.10
CA HIS A 291 9.41 7.64 2.51
C HIS A 291 9.63 6.19 2.94
N GLU A 292 10.04 6.01 4.19
CA GLU A 292 10.16 4.69 4.82
C GLU A 292 8.95 4.46 5.73
N MET A 293 8.23 3.39 5.48
CA MET A 293 7.19 2.88 6.37
C MET A 293 7.79 1.82 7.28
N ILE A 294 7.55 1.94 8.59
CA ILE A 294 7.90 0.94 9.60
C ILE A 294 6.59 0.44 10.22
N PHE A 295 6.40 -0.86 10.24
CA PHE A 295 5.14 -1.47 10.67
C PHE A 295 5.37 -2.78 11.41
N ALA A 296 4.41 -3.20 12.24
CA ALA A 296 4.40 -4.54 12.78
C ALA A 296 4.06 -5.54 11.66
N SER A 297 4.90 -6.53 11.49
CA SER A 297 4.78 -7.52 10.41
C SER A 297 4.34 -8.86 10.96
N SER A 298 3.41 -9.52 10.28
CA SER A 298 3.07 -10.92 10.53
C SER A 298 4.10 -11.91 9.96
N ALA A 299 5.10 -11.43 9.22
CA ALA A 299 6.11 -12.24 8.56
C ALA A 299 7.25 -12.62 9.54
N ILE A 300 6.96 -13.42 10.55
CA ILE A 300 7.95 -13.95 11.50
C ILE A 300 8.43 -15.36 11.15
N PHE A 301 7.90 -15.96 10.10
CA PHE A 301 8.33 -17.26 9.60
C PHE A 301 9.20 -17.09 8.36
N MET A 302 10.17 -17.96 8.18
CA MET A 302 11.06 -17.96 7.02
C MET A 302 11.18 -19.36 6.48
N ALA A 303 10.83 -19.55 5.21
CA ALA A 303 11.14 -20.78 4.49
C ALA A 303 12.64 -20.97 4.38
N SER A 304 13.11 -22.22 4.34
CA SER A 304 14.54 -22.53 4.28
C SER A 304 15.21 -21.83 3.09
N GLY A 305 16.07 -20.81 3.39
CA GLY A 305 16.83 -20.05 2.41
C GLY A 305 16.04 -19.00 1.61
N GLN A 306 14.85 -18.59 2.04
CA GLN A 306 13.97 -17.66 1.32
C GLN A 306 13.54 -16.44 2.17
N ALA A 307 12.68 -15.61 1.57
CA ALA A 307 12.11 -14.42 2.20
C ALA A 307 11.14 -14.76 3.37
N PRO A 308 10.95 -13.83 4.31
CA PRO A 308 9.98 -13.98 5.39
C PRO A 308 8.56 -14.29 4.89
N LEU A 309 7.85 -15.17 5.60
CA LEU A 309 6.50 -15.63 5.31
C LEU A 309 5.53 -15.12 6.37
N SER A 310 4.29 -14.83 5.95
CA SER A 310 3.18 -14.51 6.86
C SER A 310 2.43 -15.76 7.36
N THR A 311 2.58 -16.88 6.67
CA THR A 311 1.93 -18.16 6.97
C THR A 311 2.96 -19.29 6.96
N ILE A 312 2.68 -20.35 7.72
CA ILE A 312 3.52 -21.55 7.79
C ILE A 312 3.26 -22.42 6.58
N THR A 313 4.30 -22.81 5.89
CA THR A 313 4.22 -23.70 4.73
C THR A 313 4.67 -25.13 5.07
N THR A 314 5.70 -25.27 5.89
CA THR A 314 6.25 -26.57 6.30
C THR A 314 6.63 -26.60 7.79
N VAL A 315 6.90 -27.81 8.33
CA VAL A 315 7.40 -27.95 9.71
C VAL A 315 8.87 -27.51 9.86
N ASP A 316 9.59 -27.42 8.75
CA ASP A 316 10.99 -27.01 8.72
C ASP A 316 11.17 -25.48 8.58
N ASP A 317 10.06 -24.73 8.45
CA ASP A 317 10.10 -23.28 8.41
C ASP A 317 10.73 -22.74 9.69
N SER A 318 11.63 -21.78 9.53
CA SER A 318 12.32 -21.14 10.65
C SER A 318 11.47 -20.03 11.28
N ILE A 319 11.61 -19.88 12.59
CA ILE A 319 10.97 -18.82 13.37
C ILE A 319 12.01 -17.73 13.66
N LEU A 320 11.72 -16.50 13.21
CA LEU A 320 12.61 -15.34 13.27
C LEU A 320 12.40 -14.53 14.56
N LEU A 321 12.53 -15.15 15.70
CA LEU A 321 12.37 -14.49 16.99
C LEU A 321 13.60 -14.70 17.87
N SER A 322 13.91 -13.72 18.72
CA SER A 322 14.86 -13.87 19.81
C SER A 322 14.41 -14.96 20.79
N ASP A 323 15.30 -15.47 21.62
CA ASP A 323 14.95 -16.54 22.58
C ASP A 323 13.85 -16.12 23.55
N SER A 324 13.87 -14.86 24.02
CA SER A 324 12.83 -14.33 24.91
C SER A 324 11.48 -14.20 24.24
N ALA A 325 11.43 -13.70 23.00
CA ALA A 325 10.20 -13.61 22.21
C ALA A 325 9.69 -15.02 21.81
N TYR A 326 10.59 -15.95 21.53
CA TYR A 326 10.24 -17.33 21.25
C TYR A 326 9.60 -18.02 22.47
N THR A 327 10.13 -17.81 23.69
CA THR A 327 9.51 -18.34 24.92
C THR A 327 8.08 -17.80 25.09
N LEU A 328 7.85 -16.51 24.80
CA LEU A 328 6.50 -15.98 24.77
C LEU A 328 5.62 -16.68 23.73
N LEU A 329 6.13 -16.92 22.52
CA LEU A 329 5.40 -17.63 21.47
C LEU A 329 5.02 -19.07 21.91
N GLU A 330 5.88 -19.77 22.63
CA GLU A 330 5.59 -21.09 23.20
C GLU A 330 4.39 -21.03 24.16
N HIS A 331 4.37 -20.08 25.09
CA HIS A 331 3.27 -19.92 26.05
C HIS A 331 1.97 -19.41 25.42
N PHE A 332 2.03 -18.49 24.45
CA PHE A 332 0.85 -18.12 23.66
C PHE A 332 0.32 -19.33 22.86
N GLY A 333 1.21 -20.16 22.33
CA GLY A 333 0.84 -21.39 21.66
C GLY A 333 0.20 -22.42 22.58
N ALA A 334 0.76 -22.60 23.78
CA ALA A 334 0.18 -23.49 24.79
C ALA A 334 -1.24 -23.04 25.19
N LEU A 335 -1.45 -21.72 25.33
CA LEU A 335 -2.77 -21.16 25.60
C LEU A 335 -3.76 -21.43 24.47
N GLU A 336 -3.37 -21.18 23.21
CA GLU A 336 -4.21 -21.44 22.02
C GLU A 336 -4.57 -22.92 21.89
N VAL A 337 -3.62 -23.82 22.11
CA VAL A 337 -3.85 -25.27 22.08
C VAL A 337 -4.76 -25.71 23.22
N ALA A 338 -4.56 -25.17 24.44
CA ALA A 338 -5.41 -25.46 25.58
C ALA A 338 -6.87 -25.03 25.34
N PHE A 339 -7.10 -23.86 24.74
CA PHE A 339 -8.42 -23.40 24.33
C PHE A 339 -9.05 -24.32 23.27
N GLN A 340 -8.27 -24.79 22.30
CA GLN A 340 -8.79 -25.68 21.28
C GLN A 340 -9.20 -27.06 21.85
N ILE A 341 -8.38 -27.61 22.74
CA ILE A 341 -8.69 -28.89 23.44
C ILE A 341 -9.95 -28.77 24.30
N SER A 342 -10.13 -27.64 24.97
CA SER A 342 -11.27 -27.39 25.83
C SER A 342 -12.55 -26.98 25.12
N GLY A 343 -12.54 -26.92 23.78
CA GLY A 343 -13.67 -26.44 22.98
C GLY A 343 -13.97 -24.96 23.22
N GLY A 344 -12.96 -24.15 23.61
CA GLY A 344 -13.09 -22.73 23.91
C GLY A 344 -13.48 -22.42 25.38
N ALA A 345 -13.61 -23.44 26.22
CA ALA A 345 -13.96 -23.23 27.62
C ALA A 345 -12.74 -22.83 28.46
N ALA A 346 -12.95 -21.96 29.46
CA ALA A 346 -11.92 -21.65 30.45
C ALA A 346 -11.75 -22.85 31.39
N THR A 347 -10.60 -23.48 31.32
CA THR A 347 -10.21 -24.62 32.16
C THR A 347 -9.08 -24.21 33.13
N ALA A 348 -8.77 -25.03 34.10
CA ALA A 348 -7.62 -24.78 34.97
C ALA A 348 -6.31 -24.63 34.17
N MET A 349 -6.17 -25.35 33.07
CA MET A 349 -5.01 -25.26 32.20
C MET A 349 -4.93 -23.90 31.46
N THR A 350 -6.04 -23.42 30.86
CA THR A 350 -6.07 -22.12 30.23
C THR A 350 -5.81 -20.98 31.20
N GLN A 351 -6.42 -21.03 32.40
CA GLN A 351 -6.21 -20.05 33.45
C GLN A 351 -4.76 -20.03 33.95
N GLN A 352 -4.11 -21.19 34.01
CA GLN A 352 -2.70 -21.28 34.42
C GLN A 352 -1.78 -20.63 33.36
N GLU A 353 -2.00 -20.90 32.07
CA GLU A 353 -1.20 -20.29 31.01
C GLU A 353 -1.47 -18.79 30.88
N GLU A 354 -2.72 -18.33 31.00
CA GLU A 354 -3.05 -16.90 31.06
C GLU A 354 -2.33 -16.21 32.23
N LYS A 355 -2.31 -16.81 33.42
CA LYS A 355 -1.59 -16.24 34.55
C LYS A 355 -0.09 -16.15 34.30
N LYS A 356 0.53 -17.19 33.74
CA LYS A 356 1.95 -17.16 33.40
C LYS A 356 2.27 -16.05 32.40
N LEU A 357 1.40 -15.80 31.42
CA LEU A 357 1.59 -14.75 30.42
C LEU A 357 1.34 -13.36 30.98
N PHE A 358 0.24 -13.15 31.69
CA PHE A 358 -0.33 -11.83 31.92
C PHE A 358 -0.33 -11.39 33.38
N ASP A 359 0.36 -12.12 34.29
CA ASP A 359 0.54 -11.62 35.67
C ASP A 359 1.20 -10.23 35.60
N PRO A 360 0.62 -9.20 36.26
CA PRO A 360 1.11 -7.83 36.14
C PRO A 360 2.55 -7.62 36.62
N ILE A 361 3.05 -8.47 37.52
CA ILE A 361 4.38 -8.32 38.12
C ILE A 361 5.35 -9.36 37.56
N ASN A 362 4.95 -10.62 37.51
CA ASN A 362 5.83 -11.75 37.21
C ASN A 362 5.44 -12.44 35.89
N GLY A 363 4.46 -11.93 35.18
CA GLY A 363 4.05 -12.51 33.90
C GLY A 363 5.12 -12.28 32.82
N LEU A 364 5.24 -13.26 31.92
CA LEU A 364 6.26 -13.24 30.85
C LEU A 364 6.17 -12.00 29.97
N VAL A 365 4.95 -11.49 29.72
CA VAL A 365 4.74 -10.25 28.95
C VAL A 365 5.31 -9.04 29.69
N SER A 366 5.08 -8.95 31.01
CA SER A 366 5.59 -7.85 31.81
C SER A 366 7.11 -7.88 31.93
N LEU A 367 7.70 -9.05 32.11
CA LEU A 367 9.15 -9.24 32.12
C LEU A 367 9.78 -8.91 30.78
N TYR A 368 9.21 -9.38 29.68
CA TYR A 368 9.70 -9.05 28.33
C TYR A 368 9.70 -7.55 28.08
N ARG A 369 8.64 -6.84 28.45
CA ARG A 369 8.55 -5.38 28.30
C ARG A 369 9.57 -4.65 29.18
N ALA A 370 9.84 -5.13 30.39
CA ALA A 370 10.86 -4.56 31.28
C ALA A 370 12.26 -4.69 30.67
N ASP A 371 12.57 -5.83 30.05
CA ASP A 371 13.86 -6.08 29.39
C ASP A 371 14.01 -5.33 28.05
N ASN A 372 12.91 -4.86 27.45
CA ASN A 372 12.87 -4.17 26.16
C ASN A 372 12.15 -2.82 26.25
N PRO A 373 12.59 -1.87 27.07
CA PRO A 373 11.86 -0.62 27.34
C PRO A 373 11.80 0.33 26.13
N SER A 374 12.71 0.19 25.18
CA SER A 374 12.74 1.03 23.96
C SER A 374 11.62 0.74 22.95
N GLN A 375 10.78 -0.24 23.22
CA GLN A 375 9.70 -0.70 22.34
C GLN A 375 8.32 -0.18 22.69
N GLU A 376 8.19 0.76 23.61
CA GLU A 376 6.96 1.52 23.74
C GLU A 376 6.70 2.31 22.47
N ILE A 377 6.05 1.65 21.54
CA ILE A 377 5.41 2.33 20.42
C ILE A 377 4.26 3.11 21.02
N ARG A 378 4.43 4.41 21.17
CA ARG A 378 3.33 5.30 21.54
C ARG A 378 2.28 5.22 20.43
N THR A 379 1.32 4.30 20.58
CA THR A 379 0.08 4.36 19.83
C THR A 379 -0.68 5.55 20.37
N THR A 380 -0.81 6.60 19.57
CA THR A 380 -1.77 7.68 19.73
C THR A 380 -2.02 8.18 21.15
N GLY A 381 -1.04 8.82 21.77
CA GLY A 381 -1.29 9.83 22.76
C GLY A 381 -1.47 11.15 22.05
N SER A 382 -2.54 11.90 22.31
CA SER A 382 -2.71 13.25 21.81
C SER A 382 -1.49 14.08 22.21
N TRP A 383 -0.86 14.75 21.25
CA TRP A 383 0.31 15.60 21.45
C TRP A 383 -0.10 16.99 21.97
N TYR A 384 -1.25 17.11 22.64
CA TYR A 384 -1.82 18.38 23.08
C TYR A 384 -2.14 18.42 24.58
N ASP A 385 -1.49 17.60 25.39
CA ASP A 385 -1.49 17.79 26.85
C ASP A 385 -0.03 17.98 27.30
N ASP A 386 0.47 19.22 27.14
CA ASP A 386 1.26 20.05 28.04
C ASP A 386 1.60 21.38 27.35
#